data_3003ab00e03733baced5d932229b0c6d
#
_entry.id   3003ab00e03733baced5d932229b0c6d
#
_cell.length_a   1.000
_cell.length_b   1.000
_cell.length_c   1.000
_cell.angle_alpha   90.00
_cell.angle_beta   90.00
_cell.angle_gamma   90.00
#
_symmetry.space_group_name_H-M   'P 1'
#
loop_
_entity.id
_entity.type
_entity.pdbx_description
1 polymer ?
#
loop_
_entity_poly.entity_id
_entity_poly.type
_entity_poly.pdbx_seq_one_letter_code
_entity_poly.pdbx_strand_id
1 'polypeptide(L)'
;HHDMGLFQPGFINIHQRDLQYLDMTFHTNSLFSHYFHDLFESYINLQPWPEVIPALQQLRQAGHRIIIMSNSTPDLMTHHFDQLEHQVDQAILPEQTHCYKPTLSFFTTAETRLSQPHLHVAMGYWWDIVPCHKLGWPCVWINRQQLSPLPDITPTYSLPNLTELPALVEKIAS
;
A
#
# COMPACT_ATOMS: atom_id res chain seq x y z
N HIS A 1 7.17 14.05 -2.87
CA HIS A 1 5.72 13.78 -2.80
C HIS A 1 4.84 15.00 -3.14
N HIS A 2 5.43 16.07 -3.67
CA HIS A 2 4.69 17.29 -4.05
C HIS A 2 3.70 17.07 -5.19
N ASP A 3 3.96 16.07 -6.04
CA ASP A 3 3.16 15.77 -7.23
C ASP A 3 2.07 14.71 -7.03
N MET A 4 1.96 14.11 -5.84
CA MET A 4 0.97 13.04 -5.59
C MET A 4 -0.49 13.54 -5.48
N GLY A 5 -0.71 14.83 -5.46
CA GLY A 5 -2.06 15.43 -5.51
C GLY A 5 -2.66 15.55 -6.91
N LEU A 6 -1.85 15.42 -7.95
CA LEU A 6 -2.28 15.44 -9.34
C LEU A 6 -1.93 14.09 -9.98
N PHE A 7 -2.93 13.41 -10.51
CA PHE A 7 -2.69 12.18 -11.25
C PHE A 7 -1.80 12.49 -12.46
N GLN A 8 -0.55 12.01 -12.39
CA GLN A 8 0.35 11.94 -13.53
C GLN A 8 0.70 10.48 -13.74
N PRO A 9 0.49 9.91 -14.93
CA PRO A 9 0.85 8.54 -15.20
C PRO A 9 2.37 8.37 -15.08
N GLY A 10 2.78 7.36 -14.30
CA GLY A 10 4.18 6.99 -14.16
C GLY A 10 4.80 7.32 -12.80
N PHE A 11 4.55 6.45 -11.80
CA PHE A 11 5.24 6.45 -10.52
C PHE A 11 6.77 6.50 -10.65
N ILE A 12 7.34 5.83 -11.66
CA ILE A 12 8.76 5.87 -12.01
C ILE A 12 9.21 7.30 -12.33
N ASN A 13 8.44 8.04 -13.11
CA ASN A 13 8.75 9.42 -13.47
C ASN A 13 8.71 10.36 -12.26
N ILE A 14 7.82 10.10 -11.29
CA ILE A 14 7.76 10.87 -10.05
C ILE A 14 9.06 10.70 -9.27
N HIS A 15 9.56 9.49 -9.10
CA HIS A 15 10.82 9.24 -8.39
C HIS A 15 12.04 9.84 -9.11
N GLN A 16 12.09 9.76 -10.46
CA GLN A 16 13.14 10.43 -11.22
C GLN A 16 13.14 11.95 -10.96
N ARG A 17 11.97 12.58 -10.97
CA ARG A 17 11.81 14.02 -10.73
C ARG A 17 12.13 14.38 -9.28
N ASP A 18 11.76 13.55 -8.31
CA ASP A 18 12.09 13.73 -6.91
C ASP A 18 13.62 13.72 -6.72
N LEU A 19 14.35 12.80 -7.34
CA LEU A 19 15.81 12.74 -7.29
C LEU A 19 16.46 13.95 -7.98
N GLN A 20 15.95 14.37 -9.14
CA GLN A 20 16.39 15.61 -9.80
C GLN A 20 16.15 16.83 -8.93
N TYR A 21 15.01 16.90 -8.25
CA TYR A 21 14.71 17.98 -7.31
C TYR A 21 15.69 18.00 -6.11
N LEU A 22 16.07 16.83 -5.59
CA LEU A 22 17.11 16.72 -4.56
C LEU A 22 18.46 17.22 -5.08
N ASP A 23 18.87 16.85 -6.30
CA ASP A 23 20.09 17.33 -6.91
C ASP A 23 20.10 18.87 -7.03
N MET A 24 18.99 19.47 -7.44
CA MET A 24 18.84 20.92 -7.52
C MET A 24 18.91 21.57 -6.12
N THR A 25 18.20 21.00 -5.15
CA THR A 25 18.08 21.54 -3.78
C THR A 25 19.41 21.53 -3.03
N PHE A 26 20.17 20.47 -3.20
CA PHE A 26 21.45 20.28 -2.50
C PHE A 26 22.65 20.65 -3.37
N HIS A 27 22.42 21.20 -4.57
CA HIS A 27 23.48 21.56 -5.52
C HIS A 27 24.46 20.42 -5.81
N THR A 28 23.95 19.19 -5.84
CA THR A 28 24.72 18.00 -6.16
C THR A 28 24.71 17.76 -7.68
N ASN A 29 25.87 17.49 -8.24
CA ASN A 29 26.02 17.30 -9.68
C ASN A 29 25.45 15.95 -10.13
N SER A 30 24.11 15.83 -10.16
CA SER A 30 23.37 14.60 -10.51
C SER A 30 23.66 13.40 -9.61
N LEU A 31 24.08 13.62 -8.36
CA LEU A 31 24.41 12.55 -7.43
C LEU A 31 23.19 11.65 -7.15
N PHE A 32 22.04 12.26 -6.81
CA PHE A 32 20.82 11.52 -6.49
C PHE A 32 20.22 10.87 -7.74
N SER A 33 20.19 11.59 -8.86
CA SER A 33 19.68 11.06 -10.13
C SER A 33 20.50 9.89 -10.66
N HIS A 34 21.79 9.84 -10.34
CA HIS A 34 22.68 8.73 -10.70
C HIS A 34 22.22 7.40 -10.09
N TYR A 35 21.68 7.43 -8.87
CA TYR A 35 21.24 6.24 -8.14
C TYR A 35 19.78 5.85 -8.43
N PHE A 36 19.14 6.44 -9.42
CA PHE A 36 17.76 6.11 -9.78
C PHE A 36 17.58 4.62 -10.09
N HIS A 37 18.50 4.04 -10.85
CA HIS A 37 18.44 2.62 -11.20
C HIS A 37 18.54 1.72 -9.96
N ASP A 38 19.47 1.99 -9.05
CA ASP A 38 19.65 1.22 -7.81
C ASP A 38 18.41 1.32 -6.92
N LEU A 39 17.81 2.51 -6.84
CA LEU A 39 16.55 2.72 -6.13
C LEU A 39 15.43 1.89 -6.75
N PHE A 40 15.31 1.89 -8.07
CA PHE A 40 14.28 1.14 -8.77
C PHE A 40 14.45 -0.37 -8.61
N GLU A 41 15.70 -0.88 -8.74
CA GLU A 41 16.05 -2.27 -8.46
C GLU A 41 15.68 -2.68 -7.03
N SER A 42 15.84 -1.78 -6.05
CA SER A 42 15.44 -2.06 -4.68
C SER A 42 13.93 -2.28 -4.53
N TYR A 43 13.09 -1.57 -5.29
CA TYR A 43 11.63 -1.80 -5.31
C TYR A 43 11.26 -3.13 -5.97
N ILE A 44 11.93 -3.51 -7.06
CA ILE A 44 11.71 -4.79 -7.75
C ILE A 44 12.07 -5.97 -6.83
N ASN A 45 13.14 -5.83 -6.05
CA ASN A 45 13.70 -6.90 -5.23
C ASN A 45 13.16 -6.94 -3.78
N LEU A 46 12.12 -6.15 -3.45
CA LEU A 46 11.48 -6.21 -2.14
C LEU A 46 10.99 -7.62 -1.83
N GLN A 47 11.35 -8.14 -0.67
CA GLN A 47 10.88 -9.45 -0.21
C GLN A 47 9.80 -9.28 0.85
N PRO A 48 8.74 -10.11 0.84
CA PRO A 48 7.75 -10.10 1.90
C PRO A 48 8.37 -10.53 3.23
N TRP A 49 7.83 -10.01 4.33
CA TRP A 49 8.17 -10.51 5.65
C TRP A 49 7.77 -11.99 5.79
N PRO A 50 8.45 -12.80 6.62
CA PRO A 50 8.24 -14.25 6.68
C PRO A 50 6.80 -14.67 6.97
N GLU A 51 6.04 -13.87 7.70
CA GLU A 51 4.65 -14.17 8.06
C GLU A 51 3.64 -13.79 6.96
N VAL A 52 4.05 -13.05 5.93
CA VAL A 52 3.10 -12.52 4.91
C VAL A 52 2.48 -13.65 4.11
N ILE A 53 3.31 -14.49 3.47
CA ILE A 53 2.81 -15.58 2.63
C ILE A 53 1.91 -16.55 3.43
N PRO A 54 2.32 -17.06 4.62
CA PRO A 54 1.45 -17.89 5.44
C PRO A 54 0.11 -17.26 5.80
N ALA A 55 0.09 -15.95 6.14
CA ALA A 55 -1.14 -15.25 6.47
C ALA A 55 -2.08 -15.13 5.28
N LEU A 56 -1.55 -14.76 4.08
CA LEU A 56 -2.34 -14.67 2.86
C LEU A 56 -2.91 -16.05 2.46
N GLN A 57 -2.13 -17.12 2.56
CA GLN A 57 -2.59 -18.48 2.29
C GLN A 57 -3.74 -18.90 3.19
N GLN A 58 -3.67 -18.62 4.50
CA GLN A 58 -4.75 -18.93 5.45
C GLN A 58 -6.02 -18.15 5.12
N LEU A 59 -5.92 -16.87 4.80
CA LEU A 59 -7.07 -16.03 4.40
C LEU A 59 -7.73 -16.58 3.12
N ARG A 60 -6.94 -16.97 2.12
CA ARG A 60 -7.47 -17.56 0.88
C ARG A 60 -8.14 -18.91 1.13
N GLN A 61 -7.56 -19.77 1.97
CA GLN A 61 -8.17 -21.05 2.36
C GLN A 61 -9.50 -20.85 3.09
N ALA A 62 -9.65 -19.76 3.85
CA ALA A 62 -10.90 -19.36 4.47
C ALA A 62 -11.91 -18.73 3.48
N GLY A 63 -11.56 -18.61 2.19
CA GLY A 63 -12.45 -18.11 1.13
C GLY A 63 -12.42 -16.58 0.93
N HIS A 64 -11.49 -15.88 1.57
CA HIS A 64 -11.36 -14.43 1.39
C HIS A 64 -10.64 -14.09 0.08
N ARG A 65 -11.11 -13.04 -0.59
CA ARG A 65 -10.41 -12.42 -1.71
C ARG A 65 -9.38 -11.42 -1.19
N ILE A 66 -8.20 -11.43 -1.78
CA ILE A 66 -7.09 -10.56 -1.40
C ILE A 66 -6.84 -9.56 -2.53
N ILE A 67 -7.01 -8.28 -2.22
CA ILE A 67 -6.86 -7.18 -3.18
C ILE A 67 -5.82 -6.20 -2.67
N ILE A 68 -4.78 -5.94 -3.47
CA ILE A 68 -3.81 -4.88 -3.16
C ILE A 68 -4.34 -3.54 -3.65
N MET A 69 -4.25 -2.52 -2.79
CA MET A 69 -4.48 -1.11 -3.14
C MET A 69 -3.15 -0.36 -3.00
N SER A 70 -2.54 0.04 -4.11
CA SER A 70 -1.18 0.58 -4.12
C SER A 70 -1.04 1.81 -5.01
N ASN A 71 -0.08 2.68 -4.67
CA ASN A 71 0.39 3.77 -5.53
C ASN A 71 1.44 3.31 -6.57
N SER A 72 1.69 2.01 -6.66
CA SER A 72 2.64 1.41 -7.58
C SER A 72 2.15 1.44 -9.03
N THR A 73 3.01 1.03 -9.96
CA THR A 73 2.68 0.83 -11.37
C THR A 73 2.37 -0.64 -11.67
N PRO A 74 1.65 -0.95 -12.77
CA PRO A 74 1.40 -2.32 -13.19
C PRO A 74 2.68 -3.17 -13.33
N ASP A 75 3.74 -2.60 -13.91
CA ASP A 75 5.01 -3.31 -14.12
C ASP A 75 5.65 -3.74 -12.79
N LEU A 76 5.77 -2.82 -11.82
CA LEU A 76 6.26 -3.15 -10.48
C LEU A 76 5.35 -4.16 -9.77
N MET A 77 4.04 -4.03 -9.94
CA MET A 77 3.08 -4.92 -9.30
C MET A 77 3.19 -6.36 -9.81
N THR A 78 3.58 -6.58 -11.07
CA THR A 78 3.85 -7.92 -11.61
C THR A 78 4.96 -8.62 -10.81
N HIS A 79 6.08 -7.93 -10.54
CA HIS A 79 7.15 -8.47 -9.71
C HIS A 79 6.70 -8.78 -8.28
N HIS A 80 5.87 -7.89 -7.70
CA HIS A 80 5.34 -8.11 -6.36
C HIS A 80 4.37 -9.30 -6.29
N PHE A 81 3.59 -9.56 -7.33
CA PHE A 81 2.73 -10.75 -7.40
C PHE A 81 3.54 -12.05 -7.38
N ASP A 82 4.64 -12.09 -8.13
CA ASP A 82 5.56 -13.23 -8.11
C ASP A 82 6.15 -13.46 -6.72
N GLN A 83 6.61 -12.39 -6.07
CA GLN A 83 7.17 -12.44 -4.71
C GLN A 83 6.14 -12.82 -3.64
N LEU A 84 4.86 -12.53 -3.88
CA LEU A 84 3.75 -12.94 -3.02
C LEU A 84 3.19 -14.32 -3.41
N GLU A 85 3.92 -15.11 -4.21
CA GLU A 85 3.54 -16.45 -4.65
C GLU A 85 2.12 -16.50 -5.24
N HIS A 86 1.71 -15.45 -5.94
CA HIS A 86 0.37 -15.28 -6.51
C HIS A 86 -0.77 -15.45 -5.50
N GLN A 87 -0.55 -15.13 -4.22
CA GLN A 87 -1.58 -15.18 -3.18
C GLN A 87 -2.57 -14.00 -3.25
N VAL A 88 -2.43 -13.12 -4.23
CA VAL A 88 -3.26 -11.93 -4.43
C VAL A 88 -4.15 -12.11 -5.66
N ASP A 89 -5.43 -11.76 -5.56
CA ASP A 89 -6.39 -11.93 -6.64
C ASP A 89 -6.42 -10.74 -7.61
N GLN A 90 -6.12 -9.54 -7.12
CA GLN A 90 -6.20 -8.31 -7.90
C GLN A 90 -5.37 -7.19 -7.28
N ALA A 91 -4.91 -6.24 -8.09
CA ALA A 91 -4.45 -4.93 -7.64
C ALA A 91 -5.35 -3.82 -8.16
N ILE A 92 -5.55 -2.78 -7.33
CA ILE A 92 -6.18 -1.51 -7.69
C ILE A 92 -5.09 -0.44 -7.60
N LEU A 93 -4.78 0.16 -8.75
CA LEU A 93 -3.65 1.07 -8.94
C LEU A 93 -4.13 2.44 -9.46
N PRO A 94 -3.27 3.48 -9.44
CA PRO A 94 -3.61 4.81 -9.92
C PRO A 94 -4.11 4.87 -11.36
N GLU A 95 -3.69 3.94 -12.23
CA GLU A 95 -4.18 3.84 -13.61
C GLU A 95 -5.68 3.55 -13.69
N GLN A 96 -6.24 2.92 -12.66
CA GLN A 96 -7.67 2.58 -12.59
C GLN A 96 -8.49 3.60 -11.81
N THR A 97 -7.86 4.31 -10.87
CA THR A 97 -8.53 5.28 -9.98
C THR A 97 -8.30 6.73 -10.41
N HIS A 98 -7.33 6.97 -11.31
CA HIS A 98 -6.89 8.30 -11.77
C HIS A 98 -6.49 9.24 -10.63
N CYS A 99 -6.03 8.69 -9.52
CA CYS A 99 -5.51 9.42 -8.37
C CYS A 99 -4.65 8.52 -7.49
N TYR A 100 -3.93 9.12 -6.57
CA TYR A 100 -3.03 8.42 -5.63
C TYR A 100 -3.60 8.43 -4.22
N LYS A 101 -3.28 7.42 -3.41
CA LYS A 101 -3.42 7.50 -1.96
C LYS A 101 -2.52 8.63 -1.42
N PRO A 102 -2.96 9.42 -0.44
CA PRO A 102 -4.12 9.26 0.44
C PRO A 102 -5.38 10.01 -0.03
N THR A 103 -5.52 10.37 -1.31
CA THR A 103 -6.71 11.08 -1.80
C THR A 103 -7.96 10.20 -1.60
N LEU A 104 -9.03 10.75 -1.01
CA LEU A 104 -10.24 9.98 -0.72
C LEU A 104 -10.87 9.40 -1.98
N SER A 105 -10.76 10.10 -3.12
CA SER A 105 -11.26 9.60 -4.41
C SER A 105 -10.59 8.29 -4.87
N PHE A 106 -9.34 8.02 -4.45
CA PHE A 106 -8.72 6.71 -4.69
C PHE A 106 -9.55 5.59 -4.02
N PHE A 107 -9.90 5.77 -2.75
CA PHE A 107 -10.64 4.79 -1.95
C PHE A 107 -12.09 4.64 -2.44
N THR A 108 -12.79 5.74 -2.67
CA THR A 108 -14.19 5.69 -3.14
C THR A 108 -14.31 5.09 -4.55
N THR A 109 -13.34 5.32 -5.43
CA THR A 109 -13.29 4.64 -6.73
C THR A 109 -12.94 3.16 -6.56
N ALA A 110 -12.00 2.83 -5.68
CA ALA A 110 -11.64 1.44 -5.39
C ALA A 110 -12.84 0.66 -4.81
N GLU A 111 -13.65 1.28 -3.94
CA GLU A 111 -14.81 0.66 -3.31
C GLU A 111 -15.79 0.08 -4.32
N THR A 112 -15.96 0.72 -5.48
CA THR A 112 -16.83 0.20 -6.56
C THR A 112 -16.36 -1.15 -7.13
N ARG A 113 -15.14 -1.56 -6.83
CA ARG A 113 -14.48 -2.79 -7.30
C ARG A 113 -14.30 -3.82 -6.19
N LEU A 114 -14.60 -3.45 -4.95
CA LEU A 114 -14.50 -4.32 -3.79
C LEU A 114 -15.81 -5.08 -3.56
N SER A 115 -15.71 -6.31 -3.07
CA SER A 115 -16.85 -7.03 -2.52
C SER A 115 -17.17 -6.51 -1.12
N GLN A 116 -18.44 -6.51 -0.76
CA GLN A 116 -18.86 -6.15 0.59
C GLN A 116 -19.20 -7.42 1.41
N PRO A 117 -18.86 -7.48 2.69
CA PRO A 117 -18.05 -6.51 3.42
C PRO A 117 -16.56 -6.58 3.06
N HIS A 118 -15.81 -5.51 3.29
CA HIS A 118 -14.37 -5.49 3.14
C HIS A 118 -13.66 -4.97 4.40
N LEU A 119 -12.39 -5.33 4.58
CA LEU A 119 -11.51 -4.88 5.66
C LEU A 119 -10.20 -4.37 5.04
N HIS A 120 -9.86 -3.12 5.28
CA HIS A 120 -8.60 -2.55 4.79
C HIS A 120 -7.46 -2.85 5.76
N VAL A 121 -6.38 -3.47 5.27
CA VAL A 121 -5.20 -3.86 6.08
C VAL A 121 -3.98 -3.14 5.54
N ALA A 122 -3.33 -2.30 6.34
CA ALA A 122 -2.20 -1.52 5.87
C ALA A 122 -1.22 -1.12 6.97
N MET A 123 0.05 -0.89 6.57
CA MET A 123 1.08 -0.30 7.40
C MET A 123 1.05 1.24 7.34
N GLY A 124 0.64 1.82 6.24
CA GLY A 124 0.70 3.23 5.94
C GLY A 124 -0.33 4.05 6.72
N TYR A 125 0.05 4.60 7.89
CA TYR A 125 -0.89 5.36 8.72
C TYR A 125 -1.50 6.55 7.96
N TRP A 126 -0.67 7.43 7.38
CA TRP A 126 -1.12 8.62 6.65
C TRP A 126 -1.74 8.29 5.28
N TRP A 127 -1.26 7.23 4.66
CA TRP A 127 -1.65 6.84 3.31
C TRP A 127 -2.92 5.98 3.27
N ASP A 128 -3.22 5.29 4.38
CA ASP A 128 -4.27 4.28 4.41
C ASP A 128 -5.20 4.46 5.63
N ILE A 129 -4.67 4.50 6.85
CA ILE A 129 -5.51 4.53 8.06
C ILE A 129 -6.28 5.84 8.16
N VAL A 130 -5.64 6.98 7.88
CA VAL A 130 -6.31 8.30 7.90
C VAL A 130 -7.47 8.37 6.89
N PRO A 131 -7.30 7.99 5.61
CA PRO A 131 -8.41 7.90 4.67
C PRO A 131 -9.51 6.94 5.10
N CYS A 132 -9.18 5.74 5.59
CA CYS A 132 -10.15 4.76 6.07
C CYS A 132 -10.99 5.35 7.22
N HIS A 133 -10.35 5.98 8.19
CA HIS A 133 -11.06 6.64 9.29
C HIS A 133 -12.05 7.72 8.77
N LYS A 134 -11.62 8.56 7.81
CA LYS A 134 -12.48 9.60 7.22
C LYS A 134 -13.68 9.05 6.45
N LEU A 135 -13.54 7.86 5.86
CA LEU A 135 -14.59 7.18 5.08
C LEU A 135 -15.44 6.21 5.93
N GLY A 136 -15.09 6.00 7.20
CA GLY A 136 -15.74 5.03 8.06
C GLY A 136 -15.45 3.57 7.66
N TRP A 137 -14.37 3.32 6.94
CA TRP A 137 -13.98 1.97 6.56
C TRP A 137 -13.37 1.21 7.75
N PRO A 138 -13.76 -0.04 7.99
CA PRO A 138 -13.06 -0.87 8.96
C PRO A 138 -11.63 -1.12 8.49
N CYS A 139 -10.65 -0.90 9.38
CA CYS A 139 -9.26 -1.06 9.04
C CYS A 139 -8.41 -1.69 10.15
N VAL A 140 -7.37 -2.39 9.72
CA VAL A 140 -6.31 -2.95 10.58
C VAL A 140 -5.02 -2.21 10.28
N TRP A 141 -4.47 -1.56 11.28
CA TRP A 141 -3.15 -0.97 11.18
C TRP A 141 -2.06 -1.99 11.52
N ILE A 142 -1.22 -2.32 10.57
CA ILE A 142 -0.03 -3.16 10.80
C ILE A 142 1.10 -2.27 11.33
N ASN A 143 1.11 -2.11 12.62
CA ASN A 143 1.95 -1.18 13.36
C ASN A 143 3.25 -1.84 13.85
N ARG A 144 4.14 -2.18 12.92
CA ARG A 144 5.41 -2.86 13.22
C ARG A 144 6.33 -2.06 14.15
N GLN A 145 6.23 -0.75 14.12
CA GLN A 145 7.07 0.16 14.90
C GLN A 145 6.45 0.55 16.25
N GLN A 146 5.26 0.05 16.57
CA GLN A 146 4.52 0.34 17.81
C GLN A 146 4.34 1.85 18.07
N LEU A 147 4.04 2.59 17.00
CA LEU A 147 3.78 4.03 17.06
C LEU A 147 2.43 4.31 17.71
N SER A 148 2.30 5.48 18.35
CA SER A 148 1.01 5.94 18.85
C SER A 148 0.18 6.53 17.71
N PRO A 149 -1.12 6.19 17.59
CA PRO A 149 -2.01 6.85 16.66
C PRO A 149 -2.27 8.30 17.09
N LEU A 150 -2.77 9.13 16.18
CA LEU A 150 -3.28 10.44 16.55
C LEU A 150 -4.53 10.30 17.45
N PRO A 151 -4.76 11.23 18.41
CA PRO A 151 -5.87 11.14 19.34
C PRO A 151 -7.25 10.95 18.69
N ASP A 152 -7.48 11.63 17.57
CA ASP A 152 -8.77 11.67 16.88
C ASP A 152 -8.85 10.73 15.65
N ILE A 153 -7.79 9.99 15.35
CA ILE A 153 -7.72 9.10 14.17
C ILE A 153 -7.20 7.74 14.62
N THR A 154 -8.11 6.86 15.01
CA THR A 154 -7.75 5.51 15.46
C THR A 154 -8.13 4.46 14.43
N PRO A 155 -7.28 3.44 14.20
CA PRO A 155 -7.66 2.28 13.42
C PRO A 155 -8.73 1.47 14.16
N THR A 156 -9.53 0.66 13.42
CA THR A 156 -10.48 -0.27 14.04
C THR A 156 -9.73 -1.33 14.87
N TYR A 157 -8.62 -1.81 14.32
CA TYR A 157 -7.72 -2.76 14.98
C TYR A 157 -6.26 -2.37 14.71
N SER A 158 -5.35 -2.81 15.59
CA SER A 158 -3.91 -2.66 15.41
C SER A 158 -3.22 -3.97 15.71
N LEU A 159 -2.36 -4.42 14.80
CA LEU A 159 -1.56 -5.63 14.94
C LEU A 159 -0.08 -5.31 14.68
N PRO A 160 0.87 -5.98 15.35
CA PRO A 160 2.30 -5.74 15.11
C PRO A 160 2.78 -6.26 13.75
N ASN A 161 2.10 -7.27 13.20
CA ASN A 161 2.38 -7.91 11.91
C ASN A 161 1.16 -8.71 11.44
N LEU A 162 1.29 -9.50 10.37
CA LEU A 162 0.17 -10.26 9.80
C LEU A 162 -0.10 -11.63 10.48
N THR A 163 0.69 -12.04 11.44
CA THR A 163 0.57 -13.38 12.06
C THR A 163 -0.83 -13.65 12.62
N GLU A 164 -1.40 -12.66 13.31
CA GLU A 164 -2.72 -12.81 13.95
C GLU A 164 -3.89 -12.34 13.07
N LEU A 165 -3.60 -11.85 11.85
CA LEU A 165 -4.64 -11.31 10.96
C LEU A 165 -5.69 -12.36 10.57
N PRO A 166 -5.35 -13.61 10.21
CA PRO A 166 -6.36 -14.61 9.86
C PRO A 166 -7.34 -14.87 11.00
N ALA A 167 -6.85 -15.05 12.23
CA ALA A 167 -7.69 -15.26 13.40
C ALA A 167 -8.58 -14.05 13.74
N LEU A 168 -8.06 -12.83 13.53
CA LEU A 168 -8.85 -11.60 13.68
C LEU A 168 -9.99 -11.55 12.66
N VAL A 169 -9.70 -11.87 11.38
CA VAL A 169 -10.71 -11.86 10.31
C VAL A 169 -11.81 -12.89 10.57
N GLU A 170 -11.48 -14.10 10.98
CA GLU A 170 -12.47 -15.12 11.38
C GLU A 170 -13.38 -14.63 12.51
N LYS A 171 -12.81 -13.97 13.53
CA LYS A 171 -13.58 -13.42 14.65
C LYS A 171 -14.53 -12.29 14.22
N ILE A 172 -14.16 -11.49 13.22
CA ILE A 172 -15.00 -10.40 12.71
C ILE A 172 -16.13 -10.94 11.82
N ALA A 173 -15.88 -12.05 11.11
CA ALA A 173 -16.84 -12.64 10.18
C ALA A 173 -17.87 -13.55 10.87
N SER A 174 -17.62 -13.96 12.11
CA SER A 174 -18.54 -14.76 12.95
C SER A 174 -19.55 -13.88 13.70
#